data_5b751376507084666acb93b78b9244aa
#
_entry.id   5b751376507084666acb93b78b9244aa
#
_cell.length_a   1.000
_cell.length_b   1.000
_cell.length_c   1.000
_cell.angle_alpha   90.00
_cell.angle_beta   90.00
_cell.angle_gamma   90.00
#
_symmetry.space_group_name_H-M   'P 1'
#
loop_
_entity.id
_entity.type
_entity.pdbx_description
1 polymer ?
#
loop_
_entity_poly.entity_id
_entity_poly.type
_entity_poly.pdbx_seq_one_letter_code
_entity_poly.pdbx_strand_id
1 'polypeptide(L)'
;MGRGWFGFDEEKDGQHYDDFIRIYKPVAKTLKENGKYFMYHNHDGEFKKYNGKLVIERLAEEFSPDEMGFTLDTFWVQVGGGDPAQWIEKLSGRLPCIHLKDYAYGRKMAVIGEGNINFDRVFEKAESAGTKYMLVEQDDCNGEDPFDCLKRSYDFLRSRGFE
;
A
#
# COMPACT_ATOMS: atom_id res chain seq x y z
N MET A 1 -3.96 3.16 17.19
CA MET A 1 -3.76 4.54 16.70
C MET A 1 -2.54 4.52 15.77
N GLY A 2 -2.77 4.33 14.49
CA GLY A 2 -1.71 4.42 13.50
C GLY A 2 -1.37 5.87 13.25
N ARG A 3 -0.35 6.37 13.92
CA ARG A 3 0.25 7.63 13.50
C ARG A 3 1.05 7.31 12.24
N GLY A 4 0.62 7.86 11.10
CA GLY A 4 1.43 7.82 9.89
C GLY A 4 2.86 8.29 10.21
N TRP A 5 3.82 7.72 9.54
CA TRP A 5 5.26 7.88 9.79
C TRP A 5 5.77 9.33 9.78
N PHE A 6 4.96 10.27 9.31
CA PHE A 6 5.26 11.69 9.21
C PHE A 6 4.53 12.56 10.24
N GLY A 7 4.04 11.98 11.34
CA GLY A 7 3.43 12.78 12.41
C GLY A 7 2.18 13.53 11.95
N PHE A 8 1.28 12.86 11.23
CA PHE A 8 0.02 13.43 10.80
C PHE A 8 -0.79 13.87 12.01
N ASP A 9 -0.89 15.16 12.16
CA ASP A 9 -1.77 15.81 13.10
C ASP A 9 -3.12 15.96 12.41
N GLU A 10 -4.14 15.27 12.92
CA GLU A 10 -5.49 15.30 12.34
C GLU A 10 -6.08 16.72 12.26
N GLU A 11 -5.53 17.66 13.05
CA GLU A 11 -5.99 19.03 13.13
C GLU A 11 -5.54 19.94 11.97
N LYS A 12 -4.58 19.50 11.14
CA LYS A 12 -4.01 20.35 10.08
C LYS A 12 -4.55 20.12 8.67
N ASP A 13 -5.78 19.63 8.52
CA ASP A 13 -6.55 19.61 7.26
C ASP A 13 -5.74 19.34 5.96
N GLY A 14 -4.84 18.35 5.99
CA GLY A 14 -4.07 17.95 4.79
C GLY A 14 -2.85 18.81 4.48
N GLN A 15 -2.51 19.82 5.29
CA GLN A 15 -1.30 20.64 5.16
C GLN A 15 -0.03 19.77 5.08
N HIS A 16 -0.02 18.63 5.78
CA HIS A 16 1.10 17.69 5.75
C HIS A 16 1.39 17.12 4.38
N TYR A 17 0.35 16.89 3.56
CA TYR A 17 0.53 16.37 2.21
C TYR A 17 1.09 17.44 1.28
N ASP A 18 0.69 18.69 1.48
CA ASP A 18 1.29 19.82 0.77
C ASP A 18 2.78 19.97 1.13
N ASP A 19 3.09 19.87 2.42
CA ASP A 19 4.46 19.90 2.90
C ASP A 19 5.26 18.68 2.42
N PHE A 20 4.66 17.49 2.42
CA PHE A 20 5.28 16.29 1.86
C PHE A 20 5.64 16.51 0.39
N ILE A 21 4.69 16.94 -0.45
CA ILE A 21 4.91 17.18 -1.87
C ILE A 21 6.04 18.20 -2.06
N ARG A 22 5.96 19.35 -1.36
CA ARG A 22 6.95 20.42 -1.44
C ARG A 22 8.37 19.95 -1.09
N ILE A 23 8.50 19.11 -0.06
CA ILE A 23 9.78 18.61 0.43
C ILE A 23 10.31 17.47 -0.45
N TYR A 24 9.47 16.50 -0.80
CA TYR A 24 9.94 15.26 -1.43
C TYR A 24 9.93 15.28 -2.96
N LYS A 25 9.24 16.21 -3.62
CA LYS A 25 9.30 16.31 -5.08
C LYS A 25 10.72 16.60 -5.61
N PRO A 26 11.49 17.53 -5.02
CA PRO A 26 12.91 17.68 -5.38
C PRO A 26 13.77 16.47 -5.08
N VAL A 27 13.49 15.78 -3.96
CA VAL A 27 14.19 14.54 -3.57
C VAL A 27 13.93 13.42 -4.59
N ALA A 28 12.67 13.19 -4.97
CA ALA A 28 12.30 12.20 -5.97
C ALA A 28 13.01 12.46 -7.32
N LYS A 29 13.08 13.72 -7.73
CA LYS A 29 13.82 14.13 -8.94
C LYS A 29 15.31 13.80 -8.83
N THR A 30 15.94 14.15 -7.71
CA THR A 30 17.37 13.85 -7.46
C THR A 30 17.62 12.34 -7.47
N LEU A 31 16.74 11.55 -6.86
CA LEU A 31 16.82 10.09 -6.85
C LEU A 31 16.76 9.54 -8.29
N LYS A 32 15.79 10.00 -9.09
CA LYS A 32 15.67 9.63 -10.50
C LYS A 32 16.93 9.94 -11.30
N GLU A 33 17.49 11.14 -11.16
CA GLU A 33 18.72 11.57 -11.83
C GLU A 33 19.93 10.68 -11.47
N ASN A 34 19.87 10.01 -10.30
CA ASN A 34 20.89 9.06 -9.83
C ASN A 34 20.50 7.58 -10.01
N GLY A 35 19.54 7.29 -10.90
CA GLY A 35 19.11 5.92 -11.21
C GLY A 35 18.41 5.22 -10.05
N LYS A 36 17.85 5.97 -9.12
CA LYS A 36 17.05 5.47 -8.00
C LYS A 36 15.58 5.81 -8.19
N TYR A 37 14.72 5.09 -7.49
CA TYR A 37 13.27 5.27 -7.56
C TYR A 37 12.70 5.54 -6.18
N PHE A 38 11.91 6.60 -6.07
CA PHE A 38 11.24 6.93 -4.81
C PHE A 38 9.97 6.09 -4.68
N MET A 39 9.78 5.43 -3.54
CA MET A 39 8.60 4.60 -3.28
C MET A 39 7.83 5.14 -2.10
N TYR A 40 6.52 5.28 -2.25
CA TYR A 40 5.59 5.69 -1.19
C TYR A 40 4.78 4.50 -0.70
N HIS A 41 4.79 4.24 0.60
CA HIS A 41 3.94 3.23 1.24
C HIS A 41 2.71 3.89 1.86
N ASN A 42 1.52 3.45 1.46
CA ASN A 42 0.26 3.99 1.99
C ASN A 42 -0.17 3.31 3.29
N HIS A 43 -0.91 4.09 4.08
CA HIS A 43 -1.79 3.62 5.14
C HIS A 43 -3.24 4.01 4.82
N ASP A 44 -4.14 3.99 5.81
CA ASP A 44 -5.54 4.35 5.64
C ASP A 44 -5.77 5.86 5.50
N GLY A 45 -4.86 6.68 6.04
CA GLY A 45 -4.93 8.14 5.96
C GLY A 45 -4.95 8.70 4.54
N GLU A 46 -4.27 8.05 3.61
CA GLU A 46 -4.22 8.46 2.20
C GLU A 46 -5.54 8.27 1.45
N PHE A 47 -6.49 7.54 2.07
CA PHE A 47 -7.87 7.38 1.57
C PHE A 47 -8.83 8.42 2.14
N LYS A 48 -8.35 9.34 2.97
CA LYS A 48 -9.09 10.53 3.38
C LYS A 48 -9.15 11.54 2.23
N LYS A 49 -10.30 12.20 2.08
CA LYS A 49 -10.44 13.28 1.10
C LYS A 49 -9.92 14.59 1.69
N TYR A 50 -9.08 15.27 0.92
CA TYR A 50 -8.65 16.63 1.16
C TYR A 50 -8.94 17.46 -0.10
N ASN A 51 -9.67 18.58 0.07
CA ASN A 51 -10.14 19.41 -1.04
C ASN A 51 -10.88 18.60 -2.13
N GLY A 52 -11.70 17.63 -1.71
CA GLY A 52 -12.54 16.82 -2.60
C GLY A 52 -11.86 15.63 -3.27
N LYS A 53 -10.52 15.47 -3.14
CA LYS A 53 -9.74 14.35 -3.67
C LYS A 53 -9.17 13.47 -2.56
N LEU A 54 -9.01 12.19 -2.84
CA LEU A 54 -8.23 11.32 -1.98
C LEU A 54 -6.74 11.70 -2.03
N VAL A 55 -6.06 11.63 -0.90
CA VAL A 55 -4.66 11.99 -0.81
C VAL A 55 -3.79 11.13 -1.73
N ILE A 56 -4.06 9.82 -1.80
CA ILE A 56 -3.32 8.92 -2.70
C ILE A 56 -3.47 9.31 -4.19
N GLU A 57 -4.66 9.78 -4.60
CA GLU A 57 -4.88 10.30 -5.96
C GLU A 57 -4.05 11.56 -6.21
N ARG A 58 -4.04 12.46 -5.23
CA ARG A 58 -3.24 13.68 -5.30
C ARG A 58 -1.74 13.39 -5.38
N LEU A 59 -1.22 12.47 -4.57
CA LEU A 59 0.17 12.04 -4.66
C LEU A 59 0.50 11.47 -6.05
N ALA A 60 -0.41 10.67 -6.61
CA ALA A 60 -0.24 10.11 -7.94
C ALA A 60 -0.26 11.16 -9.06
N GLU A 61 -0.95 12.29 -8.88
CA GLU A 61 -0.97 13.39 -9.86
C GLU A 61 0.25 14.29 -9.73
N GLU A 62 0.72 14.55 -8.51
CA GLU A 62 1.82 15.47 -8.25
C GLU A 62 3.20 14.91 -8.62
N PHE A 63 3.37 13.60 -8.51
CA PHE A 63 4.60 12.92 -8.91
C PHE A 63 4.40 12.14 -10.20
N SER A 64 5.28 12.31 -11.17
CA SER A 64 5.24 11.48 -12.38
C SER A 64 5.58 10.00 -12.09
N PRO A 65 5.09 9.04 -12.92
CA PRO A 65 5.35 7.62 -12.69
C PRO A 65 6.83 7.23 -12.65
N ASP A 66 7.70 8.02 -13.24
CA ASP A 66 9.14 7.80 -13.26
C ASP A 66 9.88 8.52 -12.11
N GLU A 67 9.19 9.37 -11.36
CA GLU A 67 9.71 9.99 -10.13
C GLU A 67 9.33 9.20 -8.89
N MET A 68 8.07 8.76 -8.80
CA MET A 68 7.57 8.08 -7.62
C MET A 68 6.60 6.95 -7.98
N GLY A 69 6.85 5.78 -7.41
CA GLY A 69 5.90 4.67 -7.37
C GLY A 69 5.31 4.47 -5.99
N PHE A 70 4.46 3.45 -5.90
CA PHE A 70 3.83 3.07 -4.64
C PHE A 70 4.23 1.65 -4.24
N THR A 71 4.42 1.46 -2.95
CA THR A 71 4.29 0.16 -2.28
C THR A 71 2.88 0.11 -1.73
N LEU A 72 1.94 -0.42 -2.51
CA LEU A 72 0.53 -0.47 -2.11
C LEU A 72 0.33 -1.55 -1.06
N ASP A 73 -0.23 -1.17 0.08
CA ASP A 73 -0.61 -2.10 1.15
C ASP A 73 -2.09 -2.42 1.08
N THR A 74 -2.40 -3.70 0.87
CA THR A 74 -3.78 -4.16 0.64
C THR A 74 -4.68 -4.02 1.87
N PHE A 75 -4.14 -4.21 3.08
CA PHE A 75 -4.87 -4.01 4.33
C PHE A 75 -5.28 -2.56 4.53
N TRP A 76 -4.33 -1.64 4.36
CA TRP A 76 -4.59 -0.22 4.57
C TRP A 76 -5.52 0.37 3.52
N VAL A 77 -5.49 -0.13 2.28
CA VAL A 77 -6.50 0.21 1.26
C VAL A 77 -7.89 -0.19 1.75
N GLN A 78 -8.05 -1.44 2.24
CA GLN A 78 -9.33 -1.95 2.74
C GLN A 78 -9.81 -1.18 3.97
N VAL A 79 -8.92 -0.86 4.90
CA VAL A 79 -9.21 -0.04 6.09
C VAL A 79 -9.67 1.37 5.70
N GLY A 80 -9.06 1.95 4.69
CA GLY A 80 -9.42 3.25 4.11
C GLY A 80 -10.73 3.25 3.30
N GLY A 81 -11.40 2.10 3.16
CA GLY A 81 -12.65 1.95 2.42
C GLY A 81 -12.48 1.78 0.91
N GLY A 82 -11.27 1.49 0.45
CA GLY A 82 -10.97 1.18 -0.95
C GLY A 82 -11.03 -0.33 -1.25
N ASP A 83 -11.11 -0.68 -2.53
CA ASP A 83 -10.92 -2.05 -3.04
C ASP A 83 -9.44 -2.19 -3.49
N PRO A 84 -8.63 -3.06 -2.86
CA PRO A 84 -7.22 -3.22 -3.22
C PRO A 84 -6.99 -3.52 -4.70
N ALA A 85 -7.78 -4.41 -5.29
CA ALA A 85 -7.65 -4.76 -6.71
C ALA A 85 -7.94 -3.55 -7.63
N GLN A 86 -8.94 -2.74 -7.29
CA GLN A 86 -9.24 -1.52 -8.04
C GLN A 86 -8.09 -0.49 -7.93
N TRP A 87 -7.49 -0.34 -6.77
CA TRP A 87 -6.37 0.58 -6.58
C TRP A 87 -5.10 0.11 -7.28
N ILE A 88 -4.85 -1.20 -7.33
CA ILE A 88 -3.77 -1.75 -8.14
C ILE A 88 -3.95 -1.37 -9.62
N GLU A 89 -5.17 -1.52 -10.15
CA GLU A 89 -5.49 -1.14 -11.52
C GLU A 89 -5.30 0.36 -11.77
N LYS A 90 -5.80 1.22 -10.86
CA LYS A 90 -5.65 2.69 -10.95
C LYS A 90 -4.19 3.16 -10.94
N LEU A 91 -3.33 2.48 -10.20
CA LEU A 91 -1.91 2.82 -10.08
C LEU A 91 -1.01 1.96 -10.98
N SER A 92 -1.59 1.31 -12.01
CA SER A 92 -0.85 0.46 -12.95
C SER A 92 0.36 1.20 -13.55
N GLY A 93 1.46 0.47 -13.73
CA GLY A 93 2.72 1.00 -14.24
C GLY A 93 3.59 1.75 -13.21
N ARG A 94 3.11 1.90 -11.96
CA ARG A 94 3.86 2.54 -10.87
C ARG A 94 3.77 1.80 -9.53
N LEU A 95 3.54 0.49 -9.60
CA LEU A 95 3.45 -0.44 -8.46
C LEU A 95 4.50 -1.56 -8.59
N PRO A 96 5.81 -1.25 -8.51
CA PRO A 96 6.81 -2.30 -8.57
C PRO A 96 6.75 -3.26 -7.37
N CYS A 97 6.16 -2.83 -6.26
CA CYS A 97 6.01 -3.62 -5.05
C CYS A 97 4.61 -3.45 -4.44
N ILE A 98 4.06 -4.52 -3.88
CA ILE A 98 2.81 -4.55 -3.10
C ILE A 98 3.09 -5.24 -1.77
N HIS A 99 2.55 -4.71 -0.67
CA HIS A 99 2.45 -5.44 0.59
C HIS A 99 1.15 -6.25 0.58
N LEU A 100 1.31 -7.57 0.62
CA LEU A 100 0.21 -8.50 0.85
C LEU A 100 -0.05 -8.54 2.35
N LYS A 101 -1.17 -7.96 2.76
CA LYS A 101 -1.57 -7.83 4.15
C LYS A 101 -3.07 -7.99 4.22
N ASP A 102 -3.55 -9.06 4.88
CA ASP A 102 -4.96 -9.41 4.84
C ASP A 102 -5.75 -8.74 5.96
N TYR A 103 -7.02 -8.52 5.68
CA TYR A 103 -7.96 -7.82 6.55
C TYR A 103 -9.07 -8.74 7.00
N ALA A 104 -9.33 -8.77 8.30
CA ALA A 104 -10.49 -9.42 8.89
C ALA A 104 -11.42 -8.39 9.55
N TYR A 105 -12.66 -8.80 9.78
CA TYR A 105 -13.68 -7.98 10.44
C TYR A 105 -13.14 -7.35 11.75
N GLY A 106 -13.49 -6.09 11.97
CA GLY A 106 -13.06 -5.34 13.15
C GLY A 106 -11.65 -4.74 13.03
N ARG A 107 -11.15 -4.51 11.81
CA ARG A 107 -9.79 -3.99 11.53
C ARG A 107 -8.68 -4.90 12.04
N LYS A 108 -8.90 -6.19 12.10
CA LYS A 108 -7.87 -7.15 12.47
C LYS A 108 -7.02 -7.53 11.26
N MET A 109 -5.73 -7.67 11.48
CA MET A 109 -4.87 -8.31 10.49
C MET A 109 -5.12 -9.82 10.52
N ALA A 110 -5.08 -10.44 9.36
CA ALA A 110 -5.21 -11.88 9.23
C ALA A 110 -4.02 -12.46 8.46
N VAL A 111 -3.79 -13.73 8.63
CA VAL A 111 -2.91 -14.51 7.77
C VAL A 111 -3.42 -14.41 6.34
N ILE A 112 -2.53 -14.28 5.36
CA ILE A 112 -2.92 -14.14 3.95
C ILE A 112 -3.81 -15.31 3.51
N GLY A 113 -5.01 -14.96 3.04
CA GLY A 113 -6.03 -15.91 2.60
C GLY A 113 -7.00 -16.37 3.70
N GLU A 114 -6.82 -15.98 4.96
CA GLU A 114 -7.73 -16.26 6.06
C GLU A 114 -8.65 -15.06 6.39
N GLY A 115 -8.43 -13.92 5.74
CA GLY A 115 -9.23 -12.70 5.93
C GLY A 115 -10.32 -12.52 4.86
N ASN A 116 -10.64 -11.25 4.60
CA ASN A 116 -11.75 -10.88 3.72
C ASN A 116 -11.29 -10.28 2.38
N ILE A 117 -9.98 -10.08 2.14
CA ILE A 117 -9.48 -9.55 0.88
C ILE A 117 -9.53 -10.65 -0.19
N ASN A 118 -10.06 -10.32 -1.36
CA ASN A 118 -10.05 -11.22 -2.52
C ASN A 118 -8.67 -11.20 -3.18
N PHE A 119 -7.77 -12.06 -2.69
CA PHE A 119 -6.40 -12.13 -3.21
C PHE A 119 -6.32 -12.68 -4.64
N ASP A 120 -7.25 -13.48 -5.11
CA ASP A 120 -7.25 -13.93 -6.50
C ASP A 120 -7.39 -12.72 -7.44
N ARG A 121 -8.26 -11.75 -7.11
CA ARG A 121 -8.36 -10.47 -7.85
C ARG A 121 -7.13 -9.59 -7.68
N VAL A 122 -6.56 -9.55 -6.47
CA VAL A 122 -5.32 -8.80 -6.20
C VAL A 122 -4.19 -9.32 -7.09
N PHE A 123 -4.00 -10.64 -7.18
CA PHE A 123 -2.95 -11.25 -8.00
C PHE A 123 -3.16 -10.98 -9.49
N GLU A 124 -4.39 -11.14 -10.00
CA GLU A 124 -4.73 -10.83 -11.39
C GLU A 124 -4.38 -9.38 -11.75
N LYS A 125 -4.75 -8.44 -10.88
CA LYS A 125 -4.48 -7.02 -11.12
C LYS A 125 -3.01 -6.65 -10.93
N ALA A 126 -2.31 -7.28 -9.99
CA ALA A 126 -0.88 -7.08 -9.78
C ALA A 126 -0.05 -7.54 -10.99
N GLU A 127 -0.39 -8.70 -11.57
CA GLU A 127 0.21 -9.18 -12.81
C GLU A 127 -0.02 -8.20 -13.95
N SER A 128 -1.27 -7.79 -14.18
CA SER A 128 -1.65 -6.84 -15.23
C SER A 128 -1.00 -5.46 -15.05
N ALA A 129 -0.77 -5.03 -13.80
CA ALA A 129 -0.12 -3.76 -13.46
C ALA A 129 1.40 -3.80 -13.61
N GLY A 130 2.00 -4.98 -13.84
CA GLY A 130 3.45 -5.15 -13.95
C GLY A 130 4.19 -5.14 -12.63
N THR A 131 3.51 -5.50 -11.53
CA THR A 131 4.12 -5.64 -10.20
C THR A 131 5.18 -6.73 -10.21
N LYS A 132 6.35 -6.42 -9.64
CA LYS A 132 7.50 -7.33 -9.62
C LYS A 132 7.66 -8.09 -8.31
N TYR A 133 7.27 -7.44 -7.21
CA TYR A 133 7.47 -7.98 -5.86
C TYR A 133 6.17 -7.87 -5.08
N MET A 134 5.84 -8.94 -4.38
CA MET A 134 4.76 -8.99 -3.42
C MET A 134 5.32 -9.51 -2.09
N LEU A 135 5.28 -8.68 -1.06
CA LEU A 135 5.87 -8.96 0.24
C LEU A 135 4.76 -9.21 1.25
N VAL A 136 4.81 -10.35 1.93
CA VAL A 136 3.90 -10.63 3.04
C VAL A 136 4.26 -9.72 4.21
N GLU A 137 3.28 -9.00 4.74
CA GLU A 137 3.42 -8.18 5.93
C GLU A 137 2.26 -8.44 6.91
N GLN A 138 2.60 -8.64 8.17
CA GLN A 138 1.63 -8.82 9.25
C GLN A 138 2.21 -8.25 10.55
N ASP A 139 1.71 -7.07 10.99
CA ASP A 139 2.22 -6.38 12.18
C ASP A 139 1.63 -6.95 13.47
N ASP A 140 0.44 -7.55 13.39
CA ASP A 140 -0.25 -8.13 14.54
C ASP A 140 -0.76 -9.54 14.19
N CYS A 141 -0.28 -10.52 14.93
CA CYS A 141 -0.70 -11.91 14.80
C CYS A 141 -1.84 -12.27 15.75
N ASN A 142 -2.48 -11.29 16.41
CA ASN A 142 -3.61 -11.50 17.34
C ASN A 142 -3.30 -12.52 18.46
N GLY A 143 -2.04 -12.59 18.90
CA GLY A 143 -1.58 -13.50 19.95
C GLY A 143 -1.13 -14.88 19.45
N GLU A 144 -1.17 -15.14 18.15
CA GLU A 144 -0.59 -16.34 17.53
C GLU A 144 0.93 -16.20 17.35
N ASP A 145 1.62 -17.32 17.14
CA ASP A 145 3.05 -17.31 16.82
C ASP A 145 3.28 -16.69 15.43
N PRO A 146 4.15 -15.66 15.30
CA PRO A 146 4.39 -14.99 14.03
C PRO A 146 4.94 -15.90 12.92
N PHE A 147 5.73 -16.91 13.29
CA PHE A 147 6.28 -17.85 12.30
C PHE A 147 5.21 -18.83 11.81
N ASP A 148 4.25 -19.23 12.65
CA ASP A 148 3.12 -20.03 12.21
C ASP A 148 2.20 -19.23 11.28
N CYS A 149 1.93 -17.96 11.60
CA CYS A 149 1.19 -17.06 10.72
C CYS A 149 1.88 -16.90 9.36
N LEU A 150 3.18 -16.67 9.37
CA LEU A 150 3.98 -16.53 8.14
C LEU A 150 4.00 -17.83 7.33
N LYS A 151 4.11 -18.99 8.00
CA LYS A 151 4.06 -20.29 7.34
C LYS A 151 2.73 -20.54 6.63
N ARG A 152 1.59 -20.22 7.27
CA ARG A 152 0.26 -20.35 6.65
C ARG A 152 0.11 -19.39 5.47
N SER A 153 0.58 -18.15 5.58
CA SER A 153 0.63 -17.21 4.47
C SER A 153 1.45 -17.75 3.28
N TYR A 154 2.60 -18.33 3.58
CA TYR A 154 3.43 -18.99 2.56
C TYR A 154 2.69 -20.17 1.90
N ASP A 155 2.05 -21.05 2.69
CA ASP A 155 1.31 -22.21 2.17
C ASP A 155 0.14 -21.78 1.27
N PHE A 156 -0.57 -20.71 1.66
CA PHE A 156 -1.61 -20.11 0.81
C PHE A 156 -1.02 -19.63 -0.52
N LEU A 157 0.07 -18.86 -0.51
CA LEU A 157 0.70 -18.36 -1.73
C LEU A 157 1.21 -19.51 -2.61
N ARG A 158 1.81 -20.54 -2.02
CA ARG A 158 2.21 -21.76 -2.75
C ARG A 158 1.02 -22.45 -3.43
N SER A 159 -0.13 -22.49 -2.77
CA SER A 159 -1.36 -23.06 -3.34
C SER A 159 -1.88 -22.27 -4.54
N ARG A 160 -1.47 -21.00 -4.69
CA ARG A 160 -1.81 -20.11 -5.83
C ARG A 160 -0.71 -20.08 -6.91
N GLY A 161 0.33 -20.89 -6.79
CA GLY A 161 1.38 -21.06 -7.80
C GLY A 161 2.59 -20.12 -7.62
N PHE A 162 2.67 -19.39 -6.52
CA PHE A 162 3.88 -18.62 -6.19
C PHE A 162 5.01 -19.53 -5.72
N GLU A 163 6.26 -19.23 -6.09
CA GLU A 163 7.46 -20.01 -5.77
C GLU A 163 8.35 -19.30 -4.75
#